data_bfc5618f5bce38310820a5d63906c682
#
_entry.id   bfc5618f5bce38310820a5d63906c682
#
_cell.length_a   1.000
_cell.length_b   1.000
_cell.length_c   1.000
_cell.angle_alpha   90.00
_cell.angle_beta   90.00
_cell.angle_gamma   90.00
#
_symmetry.space_group_name_H-M   'P 1'
#
loop_
_entity.id
_entity.type
_entity.pdbx_description
1 polymer ?
#
loop_
_entity_poly.entity_id
_entity_poly.type
_entity_poly.pdbx_seq_one_letter_code
_entity_poly.pdbx_strand_id
1 'polypeptide(L)'
;ESILTITYFNEDGTEIPAASFAPTFETTSQTITIRVERDPSYPNITNPDGLCYDETTLEFIVDDTPEINPVVIAPHCDGDDGNDDRDGFDQFDTSTLTADLLGPNQSLDDYEISFLYTDEDGNLLSAPELRNPFNTKTQTVVVTLTNKLNTTCPATYNIDFVVNPLPEFTVDDATIVCLNLPPIPIGVVSADAEYTYTWTHTDLNGNNTPFPSTEDTILV
;
A
#
# COMPACT_ATOMS: atom_id res chain seq x y z
N GLU A 1 45.65 18.78 26.42
CA GLU A 1 45.04 17.78 27.32
C GLU A 1 43.79 18.40 27.93
N SER A 2 42.69 17.63 27.95
CA SER A 2 41.40 18.14 28.49
C SER A 2 41.47 18.13 30.01
N ILE A 3 41.08 19.26 30.61
CA ILE A 3 40.97 19.40 32.07
C ILE A 3 39.65 18.74 32.59
N LEU A 4 38.79 18.32 31.66
CA LEU A 4 37.48 17.78 31.93
C LEU A 4 37.42 16.29 31.55
N THR A 5 36.82 15.50 32.41
CA THR A 5 36.43 14.11 32.17
C THR A 5 34.96 14.07 31.93
N ILE A 6 34.54 13.33 30.90
CA ILE A 6 33.13 13.11 30.54
C ILE A 6 32.82 11.65 30.78
N THR A 7 31.83 11.37 31.60
CA THR A 7 31.35 10.01 31.92
C THR A 7 29.88 9.89 31.55
N TYR A 8 29.49 8.73 31.05
CA TYR A 8 28.14 8.43 30.63
C TYR A 8 27.54 7.32 31.49
N PHE A 9 26.30 7.44 31.88
CA PHE A 9 25.61 6.46 32.72
C PHE A 9 24.29 6.07 32.07
N ASN A 10 23.98 4.79 32.10
CA ASN A 10 22.66 4.26 31.80
C ASN A 10 21.61 4.77 32.79
N GLU A 11 20.34 4.54 32.50
CA GLU A 11 19.22 4.86 33.36
C GLU A 11 19.32 4.20 34.75
N ASP A 12 19.93 3.02 34.82
CA ASP A 12 20.19 2.27 36.10
C ASP A 12 21.39 2.81 36.86
N GLY A 13 22.10 3.81 36.37
CA GLY A 13 23.28 4.39 36.96
C GLY A 13 24.59 3.63 36.66
N THR A 14 24.57 2.63 35.81
CA THR A 14 25.78 1.90 35.38
C THR A 14 26.55 2.75 34.36
N GLU A 15 27.89 2.84 34.54
CA GLU A 15 28.75 3.57 33.61
C GLU A 15 28.82 2.90 32.24
N ILE A 16 28.64 3.72 31.19
CA ILE A 16 28.82 3.30 29.79
C ILE A 16 30.24 3.67 29.35
N PRO A 17 31.07 2.68 28.98
CA PRO A 17 32.40 2.97 28.49
C PRO A 17 32.39 3.89 27.27
N ALA A 18 33.25 4.91 27.23
CA ALA A 18 33.28 5.87 26.08
C ALA A 18 33.54 5.16 24.74
N ALA A 19 34.19 4.01 24.72
CA ALA A 19 34.40 3.19 23.52
C ALA A 19 33.10 2.63 22.94
N SER A 20 32.01 2.55 23.73
CA SER A 20 30.71 2.05 23.28
C SER A 20 30.00 3.01 22.30
N PHE A 21 30.44 4.28 22.25
CA PHE A 21 29.87 5.28 21.34
C PHE A 21 30.55 5.36 19.97
N ALA A 22 31.59 4.55 19.72
CA ALA A 22 32.34 4.65 18.46
C ALA A 22 32.40 3.28 17.73
N PRO A 23 32.11 3.21 16.42
CA PRO A 23 31.63 4.28 15.54
C PRO A 23 30.13 4.55 15.65
N THR A 24 29.36 3.64 16.27
CA THR A 24 27.90 3.68 16.47
C THR A 24 27.57 3.23 17.88
N PHE A 25 26.55 3.79 18.46
CA PHE A 25 26.01 3.38 19.76
C PHE A 25 24.69 2.60 19.53
N GLU A 26 24.72 1.30 19.87
CA GLU A 26 23.52 0.44 19.82
C GLU A 26 22.80 0.51 21.18
N THR A 27 21.55 0.90 21.15
CA THR A 27 20.75 1.08 22.38
C THR A 27 19.27 0.80 22.14
N THR A 28 18.54 0.54 23.20
CA THR A 28 17.09 0.62 23.28
C THR A 28 16.67 2.03 23.72
N SER A 29 15.35 2.30 23.78
CA SER A 29 14.85 3.53 24.38
C SER A 29 15.31 3.64 25.82
N GLN A 30 16.06 4.68 26.13
CA GLN A 30 16.55 4.99 27.48
C GLN A 30 17.01 6.44 27.59
N THR A 31 17.12 6.90 28.83
CA THR A 31 17.75 8.18 29.15
C THR A 31 19.15 7.92 29.69
N ILE A 32 20.18 8.49 29.04
CA ILE A 32 21.52 8.47 29.57
C ILE A 32 21.85 9.77 30.29
N THR A 33 22.55 9.68 31.41
CA THR A 33 23.09 10.82 32.12
C THR A 33 24.52 11.06 31.67
N ILE A 34 24.85 12.28 31.33
CA ILE A 34 26.18 12.73 30.94
C ILE A 34 26.70 13.59 32.08
N ARG A 35 27.77 13.14 32.73
CA ARG A 35 28.44 13.86 33.79
C ARG A 35 29.76 14.42 33.27
N VAL A 36 29.97 15.71 33.56
CA VAL A 36 31.22 16.40 33.26
C VAL A 36 31.86 16.81 34.58
N GLU A 37 33.05 16.36 34.83
CA GLU A 37 33.77 16.69 36.03
C GLU A 37 35.21 17.11 35.71
N ARG A 38 35.85 17.77 36.66
CA ARG A 38 37.28 18.08 36.54
C ARG A 38 38.10 16.82 36.73
N ASP A 39 39.09 16.63 35.86
CA ASP A 39 40.02 15.54 35.97
C ASP A 39 40.81 15.65 37.30
N PRO A 40 40.65 14.68 38.22
CA PRO A 40 41.33 14.71 39.54
C PRO A 40 42.86 14.60 39.46
N SER A 41 43.41 14.21 38.32
CA SER A 41 44.86 14.15 38.09
C SER A 41 45.51 15.54 37.90
N TYR A 42 44.72 16.62 37.71
CA TYR A 42 45.26 17.94 37.57
C TYR A 42 45.65 18.54 38.94
N PRO A 43 46.90 19.02 39.09
CA PRO A 43 47.37 19.64 40.35
C PRO A 43 46.61 20.93 40.63
N ASN A 44 46.31 21.19 41.91
CA ASN A 44 45.61 22.34 42.45
C ASN A 44 44.09 22.35 42.36
N ILE A 45 43.46 21.23 42.18
CA ILE A 45 42.02 21.11 42.38
C ILE A 45 41.79 20.73 43.85
N THR A 46 41.53 21.73 44.66
CA THR A 46 41.01 21.49 46.00
C THR A 46 39.49 21.56 45.98
N ASN A 47 38.86 20.41 46.12
CA ASN A 47 37.42 20.33 46.30
C ASN A 47 37.14 19.96 47.74
N PRO A 48 36.80 20.92 48.64
CA PRO A 48 36.60 20.62 50.05
C PRO A 48 35.37 19.75 50.34
N ASP A 49 34.40 19.70 49.42
CA ASP A 49 33.11 19.06 49.65
C ASP A 49 32.81 17.89 48.68
N GLY A 50 33.82 17.37 47.98
CA GLY A 50 33.66 16.31 46.99
C GLY A 50 33.90 16.80 45.56
N LEU A 51 33.58 15.93 44.58
CA LEU A 51 33.79 16.20 43.14
C LEU A 51 32.81 17.28 42.67
N CYS A 52 33.34 18.35 42.07
CA CYS A 52 32.56 19.31 41.35
C CYS A 52 32.21 18.76 39.96
N TYR A 53 31.01 18.36 39.78
CA TYR A 53 30.51 17.90 38.51
C TYR A 53 29.19 18.65 38.12
N ASP A 54 28.91 18.61 36.84
CA ASP A 54 27.62 19.01 36.30
C ASP A 54 27.04 17.85 35.47
N GLU A 55 25.73 17.72 35.47
CA GLU A 55 25.03 16.62 34.78
C GLU A 55 23.98 17.16 33.83
N THR A 56 23.83 16.47 32.70
CA THR A 56 22.73 16.64 31.77
C THR A 56 22.25 15.27 31.32
N THR A 57 21.07 15.24 30.73
CA THR A 57 20.49 13.99 30.22
C THR A 57 20.33 14.04 28.71
N LEU A 58 20.47 12.87 28.08
CA LEU A 58 20.15 12.66 26.67
C LEU A 58 19.19 11.46 26.59
N GLU A 59 18.02 11.71 26.03
CA GLU A 59 17.00 10.71 25.81
C GLU A 59 17.18 10.09 24.43
N PHE A 60 17.20 8.75 24.37
CA PHE A 60 17.12 7.95 23.16
C PHE A 60 15.73 7.35 23.09
N ILE A 61 15.03 7.59 21.98
CA ILE A 61 13.72 7.00 21.68
C ILE A 61 13.91 6.07 20.48
N VAL A 62 13.69 4.79 20.69
CA VAL A 62 13.72 3.76 19.65
C VAL A 62 12.30 3.20 19.55
N ASP A 63 11.62 3.54 18.47
CA ASP A 63 10.28 3.07 18.17
C ASP A 63 10.31 1.97 17.12
N ASP A 64 9.35 1.08 17.19
CA ASP A 64 9.13 0.08 16.16
C ASP A 64 8.65 0.73 14.86
N THR A 65 9.10 0.21 13.73
CA THR A 65 8.57 0.59 12.43
C THR A 65 7.11 0.13 12.33
N PRO A 66 6.19 0.99 11.86
CA PRO A 66 4.81 0.57 11.63
C PRO A 66 4.73 -0.66 10.73
N GLU A 67 3.84 -1.59 11.02
CA GLU A 67 3.56 -2.74 10.17
C GLU A 67 2.30 -2.48 9.35
N ILE A 68 2.39 -2.65 8.02
CA ILE A 68 1.22 -2.62 7.13
C ILE A 68 0.88 -4.06 6.78
N ASN A 69 -0.35 -4.49 7.11
CA ASN A 69 -0.82 -5.80 6.68
C ASN A 69 -1.11 -5.79 5.18
N PRO A 70 -0.61 -6.78 4.43
CA PRO A 70 -0.86 -6.87 3.00
C PRO A 70 -2.34 -7.07 2.71
N VAL A 71 -2.90 -6.26 1.81
CA VAL A 71 -4.27 -6.39 1.31
C VAL A 71 -4.20 -6.59 -0.20
N VAL A 72 -5.02 -7.50 -0.70
CA VAL A 72 -5.18 -7.77 -2.13
C VAL A 72 -6.58 -7.39 -2.56
N ILE A 73 -6.70 -6.49 -3.50
CA ILE A 73 -7.98 -6.11 -4.11
C ILE A 73 -8.23 -7.01 -5.32
N ALA A 74 -9.41 -7.59 -5.41
CA ALA A 74 -9.79 -8.39 -6.56
C ALA A 74 -9.96 -7.49 -7.79
N PRO A 75 -9.47 -7.91 -8.98
CA PRO A 75 -9.73 -7.18 -10.22
C PRO A 75 -11.23 -7.14 -10.54
N HIS A 76 -11.71 -6.01 -11.02
CA HIS A 76 -13.06 -5.83 -11.53
C HIS A 76 -13.08 -5.76 -13.06
N CYS A 77 -14.27 -5.88 -13.65
CA CYS A 77 -14.47 -5.63 -15.06
C CYS A 77 -15.05 -4.23 -15.23
N ASP A 78 -14.62 -3.53 -16.27
CA ASP A 78 -15.18 -2.25 -16.70
C ASP A 78 -16.70 -2.39 -16.91
N GLY A 79 -17.50 -1.53 -16.25
CA GLY A 79 -18.98 -1.56 -16.35
C GLY A 79 -19.72 -2.33 -15.25
N ASP A 80 -19.05 -2.91 -14.27
CA ASP A 80 -19.71 -3.56 -13.13
C ASP A 80 -20.42 -2.53 -12.23
N ASP A 81 -20.05 -1.27 -12.28
CA ASP A 81 -20.67 -0.18 -11.53
C ASP A 81 -22.02 0.31 -12.10
N GLY A 82 -22.40 -0.16 -13.28
CA GLY A 82 -23.66 0.17 -13.95
C GLY A 82 -23.68 1.51 -14.69
N ASN A 83 -22.52 2.13 -14.90
CA ASN A 83 -22.35 3.36 -15.70
C ASN A 83 -21.97 3.03 -17.15
N ASP A 84 -21.19 3.89 -17.79
CA ASP A 84 -20.75 3.66 -19.16
C ASP A 84 -19.71 2.54 -19.19
N ASP A 85 -20.09 1.43 -19.77
CA ASP A 85 -19.38 0.15 -19.79
C ASP A 85 -18.01 0.17 -20.48
N ARG A 86 -17.40 1.30 -20.75
CA ARG A 86 -16.13 1.36 -21.50
C ARG A 86 -15.30 2.59 -21.20
N ASP A 87 -15.46 3.16 -20.04
CA ASP A 87 -14.73 4.36 -19.64
C ASP A 87 -13.42 4.05 -18.90
N GLY A 88 -13.20 2.78 -18.52
CA GLY A 88 -12.03 2.27 -17.83
C GLY A 88 -12.09 2.52 -16.32
N PHE A 89 -13.22 2.95 -15.78
CA PHE A 89 -13.44 3.10 -14.34
C PHE A 89 -14.30 1.97 -13.78
N ASP A 90 -14.12 1.68 -12.51
CA ASP A 90 -15.03 0.85 -11.73
C ASP A 90 -14.97 1.24 -10.24
N GLN A 91 -15.99 0.81 -9.50
CA GLN A 91 -16.16 1.12 -8.08
C GLN A 91 -15.71 -0.02 -7.18
N PHE A 92 -14.76 0.28 -6.29
CA PHE A 92 -14.24 -0.67 -5.32
C PHE A 92 -14.75 -0.37 -3.92
N ASP A 93 -15.17 -1.40 -3.19
CA ASP A 93 -15.51 -1.26 -1.77
C ASP A 93 -14.23 -1.14 -0.93
N THR A 94 -14.06 0.02 -0.31
CA THR A 94 -12.92 0.34 0.56
C THR A 94 -13.31 0.49 2.02
N SER A 95 -14.53 0.08 2.39
CA SER A 95 -15.10 0.30 3.74
C SER A 95 -14.28 -0.32 4.88
N THR A 96 -13.58 -1.42 4.64
CA THR A 96 -12.72 -2.10 5.63
C THR A 96 -11.24 -1.87 5.41
N LEU A 97 -10.85 -1.24 4.30
CA LEU A 97 -9.47 -1.17 3.83
C LEU A 97 -8.50 -0.64 4.89
N THR A 98 -8.83 0.49 5.53
CA THR A 98 -7.98 1.08 6.57
C THR A 98 -7.80 0.15 7.77
N ALA A 99 -8.87 -0.52 8.20
CA ALA A 99 -8.81 -1.47 9.31
C ALA A 99 -7.98 -2.71 8.96
N ASP A 100 -8.12 -3.21 7.74
CA ASP A 100 -7.38 -4.37 7.25
C ASP A 100 -5.88 -4.07 7.15
N LEU A 101 -5.50 -2.87 6.69
CA LEU A 101 -4.11 -2.42 6.61
C LEU A 101 -3.46 -2.25 7.99
N LEU A 102 -4.19 -1.72 8.97
CA LEU A 102 -3.69 -1.54 10.33
C LEU A 102 -3.61 -2.87 11.10
N GLY A 103 -4.53 -3.80 10.82
CA GLY A 103 -4.65 -5.04 11.58
C GLY A 103 -5.09 -4.81 13.04
N PRO A 104 -5.10 -5.87 13.85
CA PRO A 104 -5.68 -5.84 15.20
C PRO A 104 -4.81 -5.15 16.26
N ASN A 105 -3.53 -4.92 15.96
CA ASN A 105 -2.57 -4.45 16.96
C ASN A 105 -2.20 -2.96 16.83
N GLN A 106 -2.71 -2.28 15.79
CA GLN A 106 -2.41 -0.88 15.53
C GLN A 106 -3.70 -0.06 15.47
N SER A 107 -3.62 1.21 15.84
CA SER A 107 -4.75 2.10 15.97
C SER A 107 -4.46 3.44 15.31
N LEU A 108 -5.49 4.08 14.75
CA LEU A 108 -5.42 5.47 14.29
C LEU A 108 -5.20 6.48 15.41
N ASP A 109 -5.26 6.06 16.70
CA ASP A 109 -4.87 6.91 17.80
C ASP A 109 -3.34 7.12 17.84
N ASP A 110 -2.58 6.07 17.50
CA ASP A 110 -1.12 6.04 17.55
C ASP A 110 -0.47 6.28 16.18
N TYR A 111 -1.18 5.95 15.09
CA TYR A 111 -0.66 6.01 13.73
C TYR A 111 -1.47 6.97 12.86
N GLU A 112 -0.80 7.54 11.87
CA GLU A 112 -1.39 8.28 10.77
C GLU A 112 -1.23 7.48 9.49
N ILE A 113 -2.33 7.28 8.75
CA ILE A 113 -2.34 6.63 7.45
C ILE A 113 -2.63 7.65 6.36
N SER A 114 -1.97 7.51 5.22
CA SER A 114 -2.25 8.32 4.04
C SER A 114 -2.20 7.47 2.78
N PHE A 115 -3.08 7.79 1.83
CA PHE A 115 -3.21 7.16 0.54
C PHE A 115 -2.84 8.16 -0.54
N LEU A 116 -1.85 7.84 -1.36
CA LEU A 116 -1.46 8.63 -2.53
C LEU A 116 -2.02 7.95 -3.77
N TYR A 117 -2.91 8.63 -4.49
CA TYR A 117 -3.63 8.10 -5.65
C TYR A 117 -3.91 9.17 -6.68
N THR A 118 -4.32 8.76 -7.89
CA THR A 118 -4.79 9.66 -8.95
C THR A 118 -6.32 9.66 -8.94
N ASP A 119 -6.92 10.85 -8.92
CA ASP A 119 -8.37 11.01 -8.98
C ASP A 119 -8.92 10.83 -10.42
N GLU A 120 -10.25 10.95 -10.57
CA GLU A 120 -10.97 10.82 -11.84
C GLU A 120 -10.53 11.88 -12.87
N ASP A 121 -10.09 13.05 -12.41
CA ASP A 121 -9.62 14.16 -13.25
C ASP A 121 -8.12 14.03 -13.61
N GLY A 122 -7.42 13.01 -13.11
CA GLY A 122 -5.99 12.77 -13.34
C GLY A 122 -5.06 13.53 -12.39
N ASN A 123 -5.57 14.10 -11.29
CA ASN A 123 -4.76 14.80 -10.32
C ASN A 123 -4.21 13.82 -9.27
N LEU A 124 -2.94 13.96 -8.92
CA LEU A 124 -2.33 13.20 -7.83
C LEU A 124 -2.76 13.80 -6.49
N LEU A 125 -3.44 13.02 -5.66
CA LEU A 125 -3.96 13.43 -4.37
C LEU A 125 -3.39 12.55 -3.24
N SER A 126 -3.33 13.14 -2.04
CA SER A 126 -3.05 12.42 -0.81
C SER A 126 -4.20 12.66 0.17
N ALA A 127 -4.74 11.57 0.73
CA ALA A 127 -5.86 11.63 1.66
C ALA A 127 -5.70 10.61 2.80
N PRO A 128 -6.27 10.85 4.00
CA PRO A 128 -6.21 9.92 5.12
C PRO A 128 -7.08 8.68 4.93
N GLU A 129 -7.98 8.70 3.96
CA GLU A 129 -8.86 7.60 3.59
C GLU A 129 -9.20 7.67 2.10
N LEU A 130 -9.51 6.55 1.47
CA LEU A 130 -10.14 6.52 0.16
C LEU A 130 -11.65 6.66 0.32
N ARG A 131 -12.31 7.28 -0.67
CA ARG A 131 -13.77 7.32 -0.71
C ARG A 131 -14.32 5.89 -0.78
N ASN A 132 -15.50 5.68 -0.23
CA ASN A 132 -16.21 4.42 -0.38
C ASN A 132 -17.60 4.66 -1.02
N PRO A 133 -17.89 4.07 -2.18
CA PRO A 133 -16.96 3.32 -3.04
C PRO A 133 -15.85 4.21 -3.63
N PHE A 134 -14.70 3.60 -3.92
CA PHE A 134 -13.58 4.25 -4.60
C PHE A 134 -13.69 4.01 -6.10
N ASN A 135 -14.14 5.04 -6.83
CA ASN A 135 -14.22 5.01 -8.29
C ASN A 135 -12.87 5.31 -8.90
N THR A 136 -12.31 4.37 -9.65
CA THR A 136 -10.96 4.51 -10.18
C THR A 136 -10.71 3.66 -11.42
N LYS A 137 -9.70 4.07 -12.21
CA LYS A 137 -9.06 3.26 -13.25
C LYS A 137 -8.02 2.34 -12.64
N THR A 138 -7.49 1.43 -13.48
CA THR A 138 -6.29 0.67 -13.11
C THR A 138 -5.19 1.62 -12.67
N GLN A 139 -4.80 1.51 -11.39
CA GLN A 139 -3.71 2.26 -10.79
C GLN A 139 -3.14 1.56 -9.56
N THR A 140 -1.94 1.95 -9.18
CA THR A 140 -1.33 1.60 -7.89
C THR A 140 -1.51 2.76 -6.92
N VAL A 141 -2.13 2.50 -5.77
CA VAL A 141 -2.27 3.43 -4.65
C VAL A 141 -1.14 3.17 -3.67
N VAL A 142 -0.38 4.20 -3.32
CA VAL A 142 0.68 4.10 -2.32
C VAL A 142 0.13 4.45 -0.95
N VAL A 143 0.20 3.49 -0.04
CA VAL A 143 -0.17 3.68 1.37
C VAL A 143 1.07 4.00 2.18
N THR A 144 0.99 5.02 3.01
CA THR A 144 2.03 5.37 3.99
C THR A 144 1.42 5.32 5.38
N LEU A 145 2.05 4.58 6.27
CA LEU A 145 1.71 4.50 7.70
C LEU A 145 2.84 5.09 8.52
N THR A 146 2.52 6.04 9.38
CA THR A 146 3.50 6.82 10.16
C THR A 146 3.11 6.80 11.63
N ASN A 147 4.06 6.54 12.52
CA ASN A 147 3.85 6.70 13.95
C ASN A 147 3.76 8.19 14.30
N LYS A 148 2.72 8.60 15.03
CA LYS A 148 2.49 10.00 15.41
C LYS A 148 3.55 10.57 16.36
N LEU A 149 4.17 9.72 17.15
CA LEU A 149 5.23 10.11 18.09
C LEU A 149 6.59 10.20 17.37
N ASN A 150 6.79 9.38 16.32
CA ASN A 150 8.04 9.35 15.57
C ASN A 150 7.76 9.28 14.06
N THR A 151 7.74 10.44 13.44
CA THR A 151 7.43 10.59 12.00
C THR A 151 8.60 10.25 11.07
N THR A 152 9.76 9.87 11.62
CA THR A 152 10.98 9.64 10.81
C THR A 152 11.06 8.22 10.23
N CYS A 153 10.21 7.30 10.70
CA CYS A 153 10.21 5.89 10.29
C CYS A 153 8.85 5.47 9.71
N PRO A 154 8.43 5.98 8.54
CA PRO A 154 7.19 5.54 7.91
C PRO A 154 7.36 4.16 7.27
N ALA A 155 6.27 3.38 7.25
CA ALA A 155 6.14 2.21 6.39
C ALA A 155 5.35 2.57 5.14
N THR A 156 5.64 1.91 4.02
CA THR A 156 4.90 2.11 2.75
C THR A 156 4.47 0.77 2.17
N TYR A 157 3.30 0.76 1.53
CA TYR A 157 2.75 -0.40 0.85
C TYR A 157 2.01 0.02 -0.43
N ASN A 158 2.08 -0.80 -1.46
CA ASN A 158 1.41 -0.57 -2.73
C ASN A 158 0.18 -1.46 -2.86
N ILE A 159 -0.96 -0.86 -3.18
CA ILE A 159 -2.21 -1.55 -3.47
C ILE A 159 -2.53 -1.34 -4.94
N ASP A 160 -2.70 -2.44 -5.68
CA ASP A 160 -3.09 -2.38 -7.08
C ASP A 160 -4.62 -2.49 -7.19
N PHE A 161 -5.23 -1.50 -7.81
CA PHE A 161 -6.60 -1.52 -8.29
C PHE A 161 -6.56 -1.83 -9.78
N VAL A 162 -7.24 -2.88 -10.20
CA VAL A 162 -7.21 -3.34 -11.59
C VAL A 162 -8.63 -3.36 -12.16
N VAL A 163 -8.85 -2.58 -13.20
CA VAL A 163 -10.07 -2.58 -14.01
C VAL A 163 -9.73 -3.20 -15.36
N ASN A 164 -10.32 -4.36 -15.63
CA ASN A 164 -10.14 -5.07 -16.90
C ASN A 164 -11.11 -4.51 -17.93
N PRO A 165 -10.64 -4.13 -19.13
CA PRO A 165 -11.51 -3.64 -20.17
C PRO A 165 -12.47 -4.74 -20.65
N LEU A 166 -13.70 -4.35 -21.02
CA LEU A 166 -14.64 -5.25 -21.66
C LEU A 166 -14.14 -5.66 -23.05
N PRO A 167 -14.35 -6.92 -23.46
CA PRO A 167 -14.00 -7.39 -24.79
C PRO A 167 -14.70 -6.58 -25.87
N GLU A 168 -13.95 -6.19 -26.89
CA GLU A 168 -14.51 -5.55 -28.10
C GLU A 168 -14.56 -6.56 -29.23
N PHE A 169 -15.76 -6.83 -29.72
CA PHE A 169 -15.92 -7.69 -30.87
C PHE A 169 -17.10 -7.23 -31.74
N THR A 170 -17.06 -7.55 -33.02
CA THR A 170 -18.16 -7.42 -33.96
C THR A 170 -18.40 -8.76 -34.62
N VAL A 171 -19.65 -9.03 -34.95
CA VAL A 171 -20.02 -10.19 -35.76
C VAL A 171 -20.31 -9.76 -37.19
N ASP A 172 -20.18 -10.69 -38.11
CA ASP A 172 -20.59 -10.44 -39.49
C ASP A 172 -22.07 -9.99 -39.57
N ASP A 173 -22.36 -9.08 -40.48
CA ASP A 173 -23.71 -8.57 -40.67
C ASP A 173 -24.69 -9.67 -41.07
N ALA A 174 -26.00 -9.38 -40.83
CA ALA A 174 -27.08 -10.32 -41.08
C ALA A 174 -27.00 -10.92 -42.51
N THR A 175 -26.84 -12.20 -42.57
CA THR A 175 -26.74 -12.93 -43.82
C THR A 175 -28.06 -13.66 -44.10
N ILE A 176 -28.58 -13.50 -45.31
CA ILE A 176 -29.78 -14.22 -45.75
C ILE A 176 -29.33 -15.56 -46.34
N VAL A 177 -29.75 -16.65 -45.73
CA VAL A 177 -29.45 -18.01 -46.17
C VAL A 177 -30.68 -18.63 -46.81
N CYS A 178 -30.48 -19.25 -47.95
CA CYS A 178 -31.57 -19.98 -48.61
C CYS A 178 -31.63 -21.45 -48.09
N LEU A 179 -32.81 -21.94 -47.85
CA LEU A 179 -33.10 -23.23 -47.21
C LEU A 179 -32.36 -24.46 -47.82
N ASN A 180 -31.95 -24.39 -49.05
CA ASN A 180 -31.33 -25.53 -49.78
C ASN A 180 -29.84 -25.28 -50.15
N LEU A 181 -29.19 -24.28 -49.55
CA LEU A 181 -27.80 -24.00 -49.77
C LEU A 181 -26.94 -24.67 -48.65
N PRO A 182 -25.64 -24.90 -48.89
CA PRO A 182 -24.74 -25.34 -47.85
C PRO A 182 -24.69 -24.36 -46.69
N PRO A 183 -24.41 -24.82 -45.45
CA PRO A 183 -24.19 -23.94 -44.30
C PRO A 183 -23.13 -22.90 -44.60
N ILE A 184 -23.33 -21.69 -44.12
CA ILE A 184 -22.37 -20.61 -44.22
C ILE A 184 -21.72 -20.34 -42.88
N PRO A 185 -20.43 -19.94 -42.83
CA PRO A 185 -19.81 -19.53 -41.59
C PRO A 185 -20.31 -18.16 -41.17
N ILE A 186 -20.61 -18.04 -39.88
CA ILE A 186 -20.79 -16.76 -39.20
C ILE A 186 -19.72 -16.68 -38.12
N GLY A 187 -18.95 -15.61 -38.13
CA GLY A 187 -17.80 -15.47 -37.28
C GLY A 187 -17.71 -14.12 -36.56
N VAL A 188 -16.87 -14.08 -35.60
CA VAL A 188 -16.46 -12.84 -34.94
C VAL A 188 -15.41 -12.16 -35.84
N VAL A 189 -15.68 -10.91 -36.21
CA VAL A 189 -14.70 -10.09 -36.94
C VAL A 189 -13.62 -9.67 -35.97
N SER A 190 -12.37 -9.93 -36.30
CA SER A 190 -11.21 -9.65 -35.41
C SER A 190 -11.25 -10.46 -34.11
N ALA A 191 -11.51 -11.78 -34.23
CA ALA A 191 -11.46 -12.68 -33.09
C ALA A 191 -10.11 -12.61 -32.37
N ASP A 192 -10.14 -12.52 -31.03
CA ASP A 192 -8.98 -12.54 -30.17
C ASP A 192 -8.79 -13.93 -29.57
N ALA A 193 -7.56 -14.43 -29.58
CA ALA A 193 -7.23 -15.75 -29.03
C ALA A 193 -7.32 -15.83 -27.50
N GLU A 194 -7.38 -14.69 -26.82
CA GLU A 194 -7.53 -14.61 -25.36
C GLU A 194 -8.98 -14.72 -24.91
N TYR A 195 -9.96 -14.62 -25.82
CA TYR A 195 -11.37 -14.69 -25.52
C TYR A 195 -11.98 -16.06 -25.81
N THR A 196 -12.93 -16.45 -25.01
CA THR A 196 -13.81 -17.60 -25.27
C THR A 196 -15.17 -17.11 -25.73
N TYR A 197 -15.70 -17.73 -26.77
CA TYR A 197 -16.97 -17.35 -27.38
C TYR A 197 -18.08 -18.33 -26.99
N THR A 198 -19.25 -17.81 -26.66
CA THR A 198 -20.45 -18.62 -26.46
C THR A 198 -21.53 -18.12 -27.42
N TRP A 199 -22.13 -19.05 -28.16
CA TRP A 199 -23.15 -18.75 -29.14
C TRP A 199 -24.50 -19.25 -28.66
N THR A 200 -25.51 -18.43 -28.82
CA THR A 200 -26.91 -18.82 -28.59
C THR A 200 -27.74 -18.49 -29.81
N HIS A 201 -28.72 -19.31 -30.15
CA HIS A 201 -29.69 -19.00 -31.13
C HIS A 201 -31.10 -18.95 -30.51
N THR A 202 -31.96 -18.07 -31.04
CA THR A 202 -33.35 -18.00 -30.63
C THR A 202 -34.20 -18.69 -31.69
N ASP A 203 -34.98 -19.70 -31.30
CA ASP A 203 -35.87 -20.42 -32.18
C ASP A 203 -37.11 -19.55 -32.55
N LEU A 204 -37.93 -20.06 -33.48
CA LEU A 204 -39.15 -19.36 -33.91
C LEU A 204 -40.20 -19.17 -32.80
N ASN A 205 -40.03 -19.84 -31.66
CA ASN A 205 -40.92 -19.75 -30.49
C ASN A 205 -40.34 -18.79 -29.43
N GLY A 206 -39.18 -18.20 -29.69
CA GLY A 206 -38.52 -17.27 -28.77
C GLY A 206 -37.67 -17.96 -27.71
N ASN A 207 -37.34 -19.24 -27.82
CA ASN A 207 -36.51 -19.94 -26.87
C ASN A 207 -35.04 -19.79 -27.25
N ASN A 208 -34.22 -19.42 -26.29
CA ASN A 208 -32.75 -19.36 -26.43
C ASN A 208 -32.13 -20.72 -26.19
N THR A 209 -31.39 -21.21 -27.15
CA THR A 209 -30.67 -22.48 -27.05
C THR A 209 -29.18 -22.26 -27.29
N PRO A 210 -28.31 -22.80 -26.42
CA PRO A 210 -26.86 -22.69 -26.62
C PRO A 210 -26.43 -23.43 -27.88
N PHE A 211 -25.54 -22.82 -28.65
CA PHE A 211 -24.89 -23.50 -29.76
C PHE A 211 -23.71 -24.33 -29.21
N PRO A 212 -23.50 -25.55 -29.67
CA PRO A 212 -22.48 -26.44 -29.12
C PRO A 212 -21.04 -26.10 -29.59
N SER A 213 -20.74 -24.85 -29.85
CA SER A 213 -19.43 -24.40 -30.29
C SER A 213 -18.94 -23.26 -29.39
N THR A 214 -17.68 -23.29 -29.06
CA THR A 214 -16.93 -22.22 -28.37
C THR A 214 -15.89 -21.59 -29.31
N GLU A 215 -15.92 -21.97 -30.58
CA GLU A 215 -15.06 -21.39 -31.61
C GLU A 215 -15.52 -19.96 -31.95
N ASP A 216 -14.63 -19.19 -32.51
CA ASP A 216 -14.94 -17.84 -33.01
C ASP A 216 -15.87 -17.83 -34.25
N THR A 217 -16.09 -18.97 -34.85
CA THR A 217 -16.92 -19.17 -36.04
C THR A 217 -17.84 -20.36 -35.88
N ILE A 218 -19.11 -20.20 -36.27
CA ILE A 218 -20.10 -21.26 -36.34
C ILE A 218 -20.62 -21.42 -37.76
N LEU A 219 -21.14 -22.60 -38.09
CA LEU A 219 -21.81 -22.86 -39.36
C LEU A 219 -23.34 -22.80 -39.17
N VAL A 220 -24.02 -22.00 -39.97
CA VAL A 220 -25.46 -21.79 -39.91
C VAL A 220 -26.14 -22.15 -41.22
#